data_91122e8cb154ba36aaa794db6042faa8
#
_entry.id   91122e8cb154ba36aaa794db6042faa8
#
_cell.length_a   1.000
_cell.length_b   1.000
_cell.length_c   1.000
_cell.angle_alpha   90.00
_cell.angle_beta   90.00
_cell.angle_gamma   90.00
#
_symmetry.space_group_name_H-M   'P 1'
#
loop_
_entity.id
_entity.type
_entity.pdbx_description
1 polymer ?
#
loop_
_entity_poly.entity_id
_entity_poly.type
_entity_poly.pdbx_seq_one_letter_code
_entity_poly.pdbx_strand_id
1 'polypeptide(L)'
;GFEKIITPIVEETELFERGVGEETDVVSKEMYTFLDKAGRSITMRPEGTAGVVRAYLQAGLYKSDPLVKWFYYGPMYRYEAPQKGRYREFHQVGVEAFGVRDPFADAEIIKMGCEFLETAGIKNLTVEINSLGNSSSRQRYTAELKKFIEERLDKLCDNCKTRYKKNPLRVLDCKSEACQEQYKNAPVLKD
;
A
#
# COMPACT_ATOMS: atom_id res chain seq x y z
N GLY A 1 -24.53 0.84 -4.36
CA GLY A 1 -23.75 0.84 -3.11
C GLY A 1 -22.59 -0.16 -3.19
N PHE A 2 -21.85 -0.30 -2.11
CA PHE A 2 -20.78 -1.31 -2.00
C PHE A 2 -21.37 -2.66 -1.57
N GLU A 3 -20.91 -3.74 -2.19
CA GLU A 3 -21.28 -5.11 -1.85
C GLU A 3 -20.20 -5.76 -0.99
N LYS A 4 -20.58 -6.68 -0.10
CA LYS A 4 -19.62 -7.37 0.75
C LYS A 4 -18.90 -8.47 -0.02
N ILE A 5 -17.58 -8.49 0.08
CA ILE A 5 -16.74 -9.61 -0.37
C ILE A 5 -16.04 -10.27 0.81
N ILE A 6 -15.88 -11.59 0.74
CA ILE A 6 -15.10 -12.39 1.68
C ILE A 6 -14.02 -13.13 0.89
N THR A 7 -12.77 -12.85 1.20
CA THR A 7 -11.61 -13.52 0.60
C THR A 7 -10.98 -14.50 1.60
N PRO A 8 -10.26 -15.53 1.13
CA PRO A 8 -9.55 -16.45 2.02
C PRO A 8 -8.56 -15.74 2.94
N ILE A 9 -8.35 -16.32 4.13
CA ILE A 9 -7.32 -15.85 5.07
C ILE A 9 -5.92 -16.27 4.58
N VAL A 10 -5.84 -17.39 3.89
CA VAL A 10 -4.58 -17.98 3.39
C VAL A 10 -4.62 -17.98 1.87
N GLU A 11 -3.59 -17.47 1.26
CA GLU A 11 -3.41 -17.36 -0.20
C GLU A 11 -1.99 -17.79 -0.58
N GLU A 12 -1.72 -18.00 -1.85
CA GLU A 12 -0.36 -18.21 -2.36
C GLU A 12 0.51 -16.99 -2.09
N THR A 13 1.73 -17.19 -1.63
CA THR A 13 2.66 -16.12 -1.25
C THR A 13 2.91 -15.14 -2.38
N GLU A 14 3.04 -15.65 -3.60
CA GLU A 14 3.27 -14.85 -4.82
C GLU A 14 2.18 -13.78 -5.06
N LEU A 15 0.94 -14.03 -4.60
CA LEU A 15 -0.12 -13.03 -4.71
C LEU A 15 0.24 -11.74 -3.97
N PHE A 16 0.78 -11.86 -2.75
CA PHE A 16 1.15 -10.70 -1.95
C PHE A 16 2.49 -10.08 -2.40
N GLU A 17 3.45 -10.89 -2.80
CA GLU A 17 4.72 -10.40 -3.36
C GLU A 17 4.48 -9.49 -4.55
N ARG A 18 3.65 -9.93 -5.49
CA ARG A 18 3.29 -9.14 -6.67
C ARG A 18 2.36 -7.98 -6.38
N GLY A 19 1.37 -8.16 -5.51
CA GLY A 19 0.33 -7.16 -5.23
C GLY A 19 0.80 -6.03 -4.33
N VAL A 20 1.53 -6.35 -3.27
CA VAL A 20 2.05 -5.39 -2.28
C VAL A 20 3.41 -4.84 -2.69
N GLY A 21 4.20 -5.67 -3.39
CA GLY A 21 5.57 -5.38 -3.85
C GLY A 21 6.64 -5.97 -2.94
N GLU A 22 7.55 -6.72 -3.55
CA GLU A 22 8.65 -7.44 -2.88
C GLU A 22 9.53 -6.56 -1.98
N GLU A 23 9.65 -5.28 -2.33
CA GLU A 23 10.50 -4.31 -1.64
C GLU A 23 9.84 -3.69 -0.39
N THR A 24 8.58 -4.02 -0.11
CA THR A 24 7.89 -3.48 1.07
C THR A 24 8.33 -4.22 2.34
N ASP A 25 8.33 -3.53 3.48
CA ASP A 25 8.63 -4.16 4.76
C ASP A 25 7.61 -5.27 5.08
N VAL A 26 6.36 -5.12 4.66
CA VAL A 26 5.31 -6.12 4.81
C VAL A 26 5.71 -7.43 4.15
N VAL A 27 6.11 -7.40 2.87
CA VAL A 27 6.50 -8.60 2.12
C VAL A 27 7.84 -9.14 2.60
N SER A 28 8.83 -8.28 2.79
CA SER A 28 10.20 -8.71 3.07
C SER A 28 10.43 -9.20 4.51
N LYS A 29 9.56 -8.81 5.49
CA LYS A 29 9.83 -9.03 6.91
C LYS A 29 8.61 -9.44 7.74
N GLU A 30 7.39 -9.11 7.30
CA GLU A 30 6.22 -9.16 8.18
C GLU A 30 5.18 -10.22 7.78
N MET A 31 5.39 -10.94 6.68
CA MET A 31 4.46 -12.01 6.27
C MET A 31 4.63 -13.27 7.10
N TYR A 32 3.51 -13.87 7.49
CA TYR A 32 3.46 -15.23 8.02
C TYR A 32 3.36 -16.22 6.86
N THR A 33 4.50 -16.75 6.44
CA THR A 33 4.62 -17.64 5.29
C THR A 33 5.05 -19.04 5.73
N PHE A 34 4.43 -20.08 5.15
CA PHE A 34 4.72 -21.47 5.42
C PHE A 34 4.39 -22.36 4.22
N LEU A 35 4.86 -23.59 4.24
CA LEU A 35 4.56 -24.55 3.18
C LEU A 35 3.29 -25.34 3.53
N ASP A 36 2.41 -25.54 2.56
CA ASP A 36 1.30 -26.47 2.69
C ASP A 36 1.76 -27.94 2.54
N LYS A 37 0.82 -28.88 2.68
CA LYS A 37 1.13 -30.33 2.55
C LYS A 37 1.61 -30.73 1.15
N ALA A 38 1.35 -29.92 0.13
CA ALA A 38 1.82 -30.12 -1.24
C ALA A 38 3.13 -29.39 -1.55
N GLY A 39 3.74 -28.74 -0.56
CA GLY A 39 4.98 -27.99 -0.71
C GLY A 39 4.82 -26.60 -1.35
N ARG A 40 3.59 -26.08 -1.48
CA ARG A 40 3.36 -24.72 -1.99
C ARG A 40 3.58 -23.69 -0.89
N SER A 41 4.20 -22.57 -1.25
CA SER A 41 4.36 -21.43 -0.34
C SER A 41 3.04 -20.68 -0.20
N ILE A 42 2.51 -20.63 1.01
CA ILE A 42 1.27 -19.95 1.35
C ILE A 42 1.50 -18.94 2.47
N THR A 43 0.70 -17.89 2.49
CA THR A 43 0.84 -16.76 3.40
C THR A 43 -0.51 -16.39 4.01
N MET A 44 -0.53 -16.13 5.31
CA MET A 44 -1.67 -15.49 5.96
C MET A 44 -1.76 -14.05 5.49
N ARG A 45 -2.93 -13.62 4.99
CA ARG A 45 -3.11 -12.31 4.38
C ARG A 45 -2.64 -11.15 5.26
N PRO A 46 -1.64 -10.37 4.83
CA PRO A 46 -1.15 -9.20 5.56
C PRO A 46 -2.00 -7.93 5.32
N GLU A 47 -2.87 -7.99 4.30
CA GLU A 47 -3.79 -6.93 3.88
C GLU A 47 -4.93 -7.54 3.03
N GLY A 48 -5.94 -6.75 2.66
CA GLY A 48 -7.13 -7.27 1.97
C GLY A 48 -7.17 -7.03 0.47
N THR A 49 -6.50 -5.98 -0.03
CA THR A 49 -6.62 -5.51 -1.41
C THR A 49 -6.18 -6.57 -2.43
N ALA A 50 -5.03 -7.24 -2.22
CA ALA A 50 -4.53 -8.24 -3.16
C ALA A 50 -5.51 -9.40 -3.37
N GLY A 51 -6.13 -9.91 -2.29
CA GLY A 51 -7.14 -10.96 -2.36
C GLY A 51 -8.40 -10.52 -3.11
N VAL A 52 -8.83 -9.28 -2.92
CA VAL A 52 -10.00 -8.72 -3.62
C VAL A 52 -9.69 -8.50 -5.10
N VAL A 53 -8.53 -7.95 -5.45
CA VAL A 53 -8.08 -7.80 -6.84
C VAL A 53 -8.00 -9.16 -7.54
N ARG A 54 -7.44 -10.18 -6.88
CA ARG A 54 -7.41 -11.55 -7.41
C ARG A 54 -8.82 -12.06 -7.69
N ALA A 55 -9.75 -11.88 -6.76
CA ALA A 55 -11.14 -12.33 -6.95
C ALA A 55 -11.81 -11.64 -8.14
N TYR A 56 -11.63 -10.32 -8.29
CA TYR A 56 -12.11 -9.55 -9.43
C TYR A 56 -11.59 -10.07 -10.78
N LEU A 57 -10.28 -10.32 -10.85
CA LEU A 57 -9.63 -10.82 -12.06
C LEU A 57 -10.05 -12.27 -12.37
N GLN A 58 -10.09 -13.14 -11.36
CA GLN A 58 -10.45 -14.54 -11.51
C GLN A 58 -11.89 -14.73 -11.96
N ALA A 59 -12.81 -13.89 -11.47
CA ALA A 59 -14.20 -13.88 -11.90
C ALA A 59 -14.40 -13.29 -13.31
N GLY A 60 -13.37 -12.68 -13.90
CA GLY A 60 -13.44 -12.08 -15.24
C GLY A 60 -14.34 -10.84 -15.32
N LEU A 61 -14.66 -10.21 -14.18
CA LEU A 61 -15.59 -9.08 -14.08
C LEU A 61 -15.16 -7.88 -14.91
N TYR A 62 -13.86 -7.69 -15.09
CA TYR A 62 -13.32 -6.63 -15.95
C TYR A 62 -13.80 -6.69 -17.41
N LYS A 63 -14.37 -7.84 -17.84
CA LYS A 63 -14.93 -8.04 -19.18
C LYS A 63 -16.43 -7.80 -19.24
N SER A 64 -17.15 -8.15 -18.20
CA SER A 64 -18.63 -8.20 -18.18
C SER A 64 -19.27 -7.07 -17.39
N ASP A 65 -18.68 -6.72 -16.26
CA ASP A 65 -19.13 -5.63 -15.39
C ASP A 65 -17.91 -4.89 -14.84
N PRO A 66 -17.44 -3.86 -15.56
CA PRO A 66 -16.24 -3.14 -15.15
C PRO A 66 -16.44 -2.35 -13.86
N LEU A 67 -17.66 -1.88 -13.57
CA LEU A 67 -17.97 -1.10 -12.37
C LEU A 67 -18.35 -1.99 -11.20
N VAL A 68 -17.36 -2.33 -10.39
CA VAL A 68 -17.55 -3.14 -9.18
C VAL A 68 -17.09 -2.33 -7.97
N LYS A 69 -17.94 -2.29 -6.94
CA LYS A 69 -17.66 -1.64 -5.66
C LYS A 69 -17.82 -2.66 -4.54
N TRP A 70 -16.73 -3.07 -3.92
CA TRP A 70 -16.74 -4.03 -2.83
C TRP A 70 -16.19 -3.45 -1.53
N PHE A 71 -16.71 -3.97 -0.41
CA PHE A 71 -16.09 -3.76 0.89
C PHE A 71 -15.80 -5.10 1.57
N TYR A 72 -14.78 -5.11 2.39
CA TYR A 72 -14.43 -6.26 3.21
C TYR A 72 -14.17 -5.82 4.66
N TYR A 73 -14.31 -6.78 5.55
CA TYR A 73 -13.93 -6.66 6.95
C TYR A 73 -13.42 -8.00 7.44
N GLY A 74 -12.32 -8.00 8.16
CA GLY A 74 -11.80 -9.23 8.76
C GLY A 74 -10.37 -9.12 9.29
N PRO A 75 -9.84 -10.23 9.84
CA PRO A 75 -8.52 -10.27 10.41
C PRO A 75 -7.44 -10.24 9.33
N MET A 76 -6.34 -9.55 9.65
CA MET A 76 -5.09 -9.50 8.89
C MET A 76 -3.94 -9.87 9.81
N TYR A 77 -2.83 -10.34 9.24
CA TYR A 77 -1.73 -10.92 10.00
C TYR A 77 -0.38 -10.35 9.56
N ARG A 78 0.34 -9.70 10.50
CA ARG A 78 1.70 -9.18 10.26
C ARG A 78 2.62 -9.50 11.41
N TYR A 79 3.80 -9.98 11.11
CA TYR A 79 4.86 -10.23 12.09
C TYR A 79 5.56 -8.93 12.47
N GLU A 80 4.79 -8.00 13.01
CA GLU A 80 5.31 -6.73 13.52
C GLU A 80 5.88 -6.88 14.94
N ALA A 81 6.79 -5.98 15.31
CA ALA A 81 7.20 -5.84 16.70
C ALA A 81 6.00 -5.38 17.54
N PRO A 82 5.57 -6.16 18.55
CA PRO A 82 4.40 -5.81 19.35
C PRO A 82 4.60 -4.48 20.08
N GLN A 83 3.63 -3.59 19.93
CA GLN A 83 3.56 -2.33 20.68
C GLN A 83 2.11 -1.91 20.84
N LYS A 84 1.85 -0.92 21.68
CA LYS A 84 0.49 -0.40 21.89
C LYS A 84 -0.14 0.02 20.54
N GLY A 85 -1.29 -0.58 20.20
CA GLY A 85 -2.00 -0.32 18.95
C GLY A 85 -1.47 -1.07 17.72
N ARG A 86 -0.42 -1.91 17.86
CA ARG A 86 0.08 -2.78 16.80
C ARG A 86 0.08 -4.23 17.28
N TYR A 87 -0.80 -5.02 16.69
CA TYR A 87 -0.97 -6.43 16.98
C TYR A 87 -0.58 -7.25 15.77
N ARG A 88 -0.15 -8.49 15.99
CA ARG A 88 0.17 -9.44 14.92
C ARG A 88 -1.07 -9.97 14.21
N GLU A 89 -2.19 -10.01 14.90
CA GLU A 89 -3.52 -10.11 14.31
C GLU A 89 -4.25 -8.79 14.58
N PHE A 90 -4.80 -8.20 13.54
CA PHE A 90 -5.59 -6.98 13.61
C PHE A 90 -6.71 -7.03 12.58
N HIS A 91 -7.74 -6.22 12.76
CA HIS A 91 -8.85 -6.17 11.83
C HIS A 91 -8.72 -4.97 10.91
N GLN A 92 -8.98 -5.21 9.63
CA GLN A 92 -9.13 -4.15 8.63
C GLN A 92 -10.56 -4.11 8.11
N VAL A 93 -11.07 -2.90 7.91
CA VAL A 93 -12.14 -2.62 6.97
C VAL A 93 -11.52 -1.96 5.75
N GLY A 94 -11.91 -2.38 4.57
CA GLY A 94 -11.44 -1.79 3.33
C GLY A 94 -12.52 -1.76 2.28
N VAL A 95 -12.35 -0.90 1.30
CA VAL A 95 -13.22 -0.75 0.14
C VAL A 95 -12.38 -0.72 -1.13
N GLU A 96 -12.88 -1.36 -2.17
CA GLU A 96 -12.26 -1.39 -3.48
C GLU A 96 -13.28 -1.01 -4.55
N ALA A 97 -12.91 -0.09 -5.42
CA ALA A 97 -13.73 0.32 -6.56
C ALA A 97 -12.96 0.05 -7.86
N PHE A 98 -13.55 -0.72 -8.75
CA PHE A 98 -12.95 -1.10 -10.03
C PHE A 98 -13.72 -0.49 -11.19
N GLY A 99 -13.01 -0.25 -12.30
CA GLY A 99 -13.62 0.14 -13.57
C GLY A 99 -14.02 1.62 -13.69
N VAL A 100 -13.68 2.46 -12.73
CA VAL A 100 -13.99 3.90 -12.74
C VAL A 100 -12.69 4.70 -12.82
N ARG A 101 -12.64 5.65 -13.73
CA ARG A 101 -11.52 6.61 -13.87
C ARG A 101 -11.95 8.05 -13.53
N ASP A 102 -13.16 8.21 -13.01
CA ASP A 102 -13.72 9.51 -12.71
C ASP A 102 -13.25 9.98 -11.32
N PRO A 103 -12.76 11.20 -11.16
CA PRO A 103 -12.37 11.77 -9.87
C PRO A 103 -13.49 11.75 -8.81
N PHE A 104 -14.76 11.70 -9.23
CA PHE A 104 -15.87 11.55 -8.30
C PHE A 104 -15.83 10.23 -7.53
N ALA A 105 -15.28 9.15 -8.11
CA ALA A 105 -15.11 7.89 -7.41
C ALA A 105 -14.09 8.00 -6.28
N ASP A 106 -13.00 8.73 -6.50
CA ASP A 106 -12.01 9.00 -5.46
C ASP A 106 -12.61 9.86 -4.34
N ALA A 107 -13.37 10.90 -4.71
CA ALA A 107 -14.06 11.77 -3.76
C ALA A 107 -15.10 10.99 -2.93
N GLU A 108 -15.86 10.08 -3.54
CA GLU A 108 -16.82 9.20 -2.85
C GLU A 108 -16.14 8.35 -1.79
N ILE A 109 -15.00 7.72 -2.12
CA ILE A 109 -14.24 6.86 -1.20
C ILE A 109 -13.66 7.69 -0.06
N ILE A 110 -13.08 8.85 -0.34
CA ILE A 110 -12.53 9.76 0.67
C ILE A 110 -13.65 10.20 1.63
N LYS A 111 -14.77 10.65 1.09
CA LYS A 111 -15.92 11.07 1.89
C LYS A 111 -16.42 9.94 2.79
N MET A 112 -16.59 8.74 2.24
CA MET A 112 -17.02 7.57 3.01
C MET A 112 -16.01 7.23 4.13
N GLY A 113 -14.72 7.33 3.88
CA GLY A 113 -13.68 7.16 4.90
C GLY A 113 -13.80 8.17 6.04
N CYS A 114 -14.05 9.44 5.72
CA CYS A 114 -14.29 10.49 6.72
C CYS A 114 -15.54 10.21 7.54
N GLU A 115 -16.66 9.92 6.88
CA GLU A 115 -17.94 9.61 7.55
C GLU A 115 -17.83 8.37 8.46
N PHE A 116 -17.10 7.36 8.03
CA PHE A 116 -16.83 6.17 8.84
C PHE A 116 -16.04 6.52 10.12
N LEU A 117 -14.98 7.30 10.00
CA LEU A 117 -14.15 7.72 11.14
C LEU A 117 -14.95 8.64 12.09
N GLU A 118 -15.74 9.58 11.57
CA GLU A 118 -16.61 10.45 12.37
C GLU A 118 -17.65 9.64 13.12
N THR A 119 -18.27 8.65 12.48
CA THR A 119 -19.24 7.72 13.11
C THR A 119 -18.56 6.92 14.23
N ALA A 120 -17.29 6.57 14.06
CA ALA A 120 -16.48 5.92 15.10
C ALA A 120 -16.04 6.88 16.23
N GLY A 121 -16.42 8.16 16.16
CA GLY A 121 -16.15 9.17 17.19
C GLY A 121 -14.82 9.92 17.00
N ILE A 122 -14.12 9.72 15.90
CA ILE A 122 -12.89 10.44 15.58
C ILE A 122 -13.27 11.78 14.94
N LYS A 123 -12.85 12.87 15.57
CA LYS A 123 -13.17 14.25 15.14
C LYS A 123 -11.94 14.99 14.66
N ASN A 124 -12.15 16.11 13.98
CA ASN A 124 -11.09 16.99 13.48
C ASN A 124 -10.15 16.27 12.48
N LEU A 125 -10.75 15.58 11.52
CA LEU A 125 -10.01 14.91 10.45
C LEU A 125 -9.38 15.94 9.51
N THR A 126 -8.13 15.68 9.11
CA THR A 126 -7.46 16.38 8.02
C THR A 126 -7.24 15.40 6.88
N VAL A 127 -7.71 15.73 5.70
CA VAL A 127 -7.50 14.94 4.49
C VAL A 127 -6.35 15.54 3.71
N GLU A 128 -5.28 14.77 3.55
CA GLU A 128 -4.15 15.14 2.70
C GLU A 128 -4.21 14.33 1.42
N ILE A 129 -4.21 15.03 0.27
CA ILE A 129 -4.28 14.40 -1.06
C ILE A 129 -2.92 14.58 -1.74
N ASN A 130 -2.42 13.51 -2.32
CA ASN A 130 -1.22 13.51 -3.14
C ASN A 130 -1.46 12.77 -4.46
N SER A 131 -0.71 13.14 -5.49
CA SER A 131 -0.73 12.46 -6.79
C SER A 131 0.63 11.82 -7.06
N LEU A 132 0.61 10.62 -7.61
CA LEU A 132 1.82 9.97 -8.14
C LEU A 132 2.10 10.37 -9.60
N GLY A 133 1.30 11.26 -10.18
CA GLY A 133 1.39 11.67 -11.57
C GLY A 133 1.17 10.52 -12.56
N ASN A 134 1.28 10.85 -13.83
CA ASN A 134 1.29 9.84 -14.90
C ASN A 134 2.70 9.22 -15.06
N SER A 135 2.84 8.25 -15.97
CA SER A 135 4.10 7.53 -16.19
C SER A 135 5.25 8.48 -16.56
N SER A 136 5.02 9.48 -17.39
CA SER A 136 6.06 10.43 -17.82
C SER A 136 6.47 11.39 -16.71
N SER A 137 5.51 11.93 -15.95
CA SER A 137 5.78 12.79 -14.79
C SER A 137 6.58 12.02 -13.73
N ARG A 138 6.20 10.76 -13.48
CA ARG A 138 6.89 9.89 -12.52
C ARG A 138 8.33 9.59 -12.94
N GLN A 139 8.58 9.35 -14.22
CA GLN A 139 9.94 9.12 -14.73
C GLN A 139 10.81 10.35 -14.55
N ARG A 140 10.31 11.54 -14.91
CA ARG A 140 11.02 12.82 -14.72
C ARG A 140 11.34 13.05 -13.24
N TYR A 141 10.31 12.93 -12.39
CA TYR A 141 10.48 13.10 -10.95
C TYR A 141 11.50 12.12 -10.35
N THR A 142 11.42 10.84 -10.74
CA THR A 142 12.38 9.83 -10.26
C THR A 142 13.80 10.16 -10.68
N ALA A 143 14.00 10.70 -11.89
CA ALA A 143 15.31 11.10 -12.37
C ALA A 143 15.87 12.31 -11.58
N GLU A 144 15.01 13.32 -11.32
CA GLU A 144 15.39 14.47 -10.48
C GLU A 144 15.69 14.06 -9.04
N LEU A 145 14.84 13.22 -8.46
CA LEU A 145 15.02 12.71 -7.11
C LEU A 145 16.31 11.88 -6.98
N LYS A 146 16.62 11.06 -7.97
CA LYS A 146 17.89 10.29 -7.99
C LYS A 146 19.10 11.22 -7.94
N LYS A 147 19.15 12.25 -8.77
CA LYS A 147 20.25 13.24 -8.77
C LYS A 147 20.34 13.94 -7.41
N PHE A 148 19.21 14.36 -6.87
CA PHE A 148 19.16 15.03 -5.57
C PHE A 148 19.69 14.14 -4.43
N ILE A 149 19.33 12.85 -4.42
CA ILE A 149 19.78 11.90 -3.40
C ILE A 149 21.26 11.55 -3.61
N GLU A 150 21.72 11.40 -4.84
CA GLU A 150 23.09 11.01 -5.18
C GLU A 150 24.13 11.96 -4.58
N GLU A 151 23.89 13.26 -4.61
CA GLU A 151 24.75 14.30 -3.99
C GLU A 151 24.82 14.21 -2.46
N ARG A 152 23.95 13.39 -1.83
CA ARG A 152 23.77 13.30 -0.37
C ARG A 152 23.94 11.88 0.16
N LEU A 153 24.28 10.92 -0.71
CA LEU A 153 24.35 9.49 -0.37
C LEU A 153 25.24 9.20 0.84
N ASP A 154 26.35 9.89 0.97
CA ASP A 154 27.31 9.68 2.08
C ASP A 154 26.72 10.05 3.44
N LYS A 155 25.71 10.95 3.48
CA LYS A 155 25.04 11.43 4.67
C LYS A 155 23.84 10.59 5.06
N LEU A 156 23.48 9.60 4.26
CA LEU A 156 22.31 8.75 4.47
C LEU A 156 22.66 7.47 5.21
N CYS A 157 21.69 6.95 5.96
CA CYS A 157 21.82 5.65 6.61
C CYS A 157 21.89 4.51 5.56
N ASP A 158 22.42 3.35 5.97
CA ASP A 158 22.63 2.21 5.06
C ASP A 158 21.33 1.68 4.44
N ASN A 159 20.22 1.74 5.20
CA ASN A 159 18.89 1.42 4.66
C ASN A 159 18.51 2.35 3.51
N CYS A 160 18.79 3.64 3.62
CA CYS A 160 18.52 4.61 2.55
C CYS A 160 19.43 4.40 1.33
N LYS A 161 20.68 4.04 1.54
CA LYS A 161 21.61 3.66 0.45
C LYS A 161 21.11 2.43 -0.31
N THR A 162 20.58 1.46 0.39
CA THR A 162 19.95 0.26 -0.21
C THR A 162 18.67 0.62 -0.95
N ARG A 163 17.79 1.42 -0.35
CA ARG A 163 16.54 1.90 -0.97
C ARG A 163 16.82 2.72 -2.23
N TYR A 164 17.83 3.58 -2.22
CA TYR A 164 18.23 4.37 -3.39
C TYR A 164 18.50 3.51 -4.62
N LYS A 165 19.20 2.37 -4.45
CA LYS A 165 19.51 1.45 -5.55
C LYS A 165 18.28 0.76 -6.12
N LYS A 166 17.31 0.43 -5.27
CA LYS A 166 16.13 -0.36 -5.62
C LYS A 166 14.92 0.52 -5.99
N ASN A 167 14.55 1.43 -5.11
CA ASN A 167 13.43 2.35 -5.29
C ASN A 167 13.71 3.68 -4.59
N PRO A 168 14.18 4.71 -5.32
CA PRO A 168 14.55 6.01 -4.75
C PRO A 168 13.44 6.71 -3.99
N LEU A 169 12.17 6.53 -4.40
CA LEU A 169 11.01 7.13 -3.71
C LEU A 169 10.95 6.70 -2.25
N ARG A 170 11.31 5.45 -1.94
CA ARG A 170 11.30 4.93 -0.57
C ARG A 170 12.39 5.51 0.34
N VAL A 171 13.32 6.25 -0.21
CA VAL A 171 14.31 6.98 0.58
C VAL A 171 13.62 8.07 1.40
N LEU A 172 12.56 8.69 0.86
CA LEU A 172 11.77 9.72 1.52
C LEU A 172 10.98 9.21 2.73
N ASP A 173 10.74 7.88 2.81
CA ASP A 173 10.03 7.23 3.93
C ASP A 173 10.94 6.99 5.16
N CYS A 174 12.17 7.45 5.13
CA CYS A 174 13.11 7.22 6.23
C CYS A 174 12.71 7.99 7.48
N LYS A 175 12.67 7.30 8.62
CA LYS A 175 12.30 7.87 9.91
C LYS A 175 13.50 8.44 10.70
N SER A 176 14.73 8.26 10.20
CA SER A 176 15.94 8.82 10.81
C SER A 176 15.96 10.34 10.63
N GLU A 177 16.04 11.09 11.71
CA GLU A 177 16.10 12.56 11.69
C GLU A 177 17.25 13.07 10.82
N ALA A 178 18.43 12.44 10.93
CA ALA A 178 19.58 12.78 10.09
C ALA A 178 19.31 12.63 8.59
N CYS A 179 18.53 11.61 8.20
CA CYS A 179 18.14 11.45 6.81
C CYS A 179 17.05 12.45 6.41
N GLN A 180 16.03 12.66 7.27
CA GLN A 180 14.95 13.61 7.02
C GLN A 180 15.48 15.03 6.77
N GLU A 181 16.49 15.45 7.53
CA GLU A 181 17.14 16.74 7.33
C GLU A 181 17.72 16.88 5.90
N GLN A 182 18.23 15.79 5.32
CA GLN A 182 18.76 15.80 3.95
C GLN A 182 17.67 15.92 2.89
N TYR A 183 16.40 15.61 3.23
CA TYR A 183 15.27 15.62 2.27
C TYR A 183 14.38 16.84 2.34
N LYS A 184 14.59 17.74 3.30
CA LYS A 184 13.75 18.94 3.48
C LYS A 184 13.49 19.72 2.18
N ASN A 185 14.48 19.72 1.29
CA ASN A 185 14.42 20.40 0.00
C ASN A 185 14.38 19.41 -1.19
N ALA A 186 13.87 18.22 -0.97
CA ALA A 186 13.70 17.26 -2.05
C ALA A 186 12.75 17.83 -3.13
N PRO A 187 13.00 17.51 -4.41
CA PRO A 187 12.08 17.92 -5.47
C PRO A 187 10.68 17.37 -5.19
N VAL A 188 9.67 18.16 -5.57
CA VAL A 188 8.26 17.78 -5.47
C VAL A 188 7.79 17.39 -6.87
N LEU A 189 6.94 16.36 -6.95
CA LEU A 189 6.33 15.98 -8.21
C LEU A 189 5.52 17.17 -8.74
N LYS A 190 5.85 17.61 -9.94
CA LYS A 190 5.09 18.63 -10.70
C LYS A 190 4.48 17.95 -11.91
N ASP A 191 3.21 18.21 -12.13
CA ASP A 191 2.48 17.77 -13.33
C ASP A 191 2.95 18.49 -14.60
#